data_d05aaf6a72854fde6825089ff857c7ab
#
_entry.id   d05aaf6a72854fde6825089ff857c7ab
#
_cell.length_a   1.000
_cell.length_b   1.000
_cell.length_c   1.000
_cell.angle_alpha   90.00
_cell.angle_beta   90.00
_cell.angle_gamma   90.00
#
_symmetry.space_group_name_H-M   'P 1'
#
loop_
_entity.id
_entity.type
_entity.pdbx_description
1 polymer ?
#
loop_
_entity_poly.entity_id
_entity_poly.type
_entity_poly.pdbx_seq_one_letter_code
_entity_poly.pdbx_strand_id
1 'polypeptide(L)'
;IKAMNMLQSQSITSTSTISQWAAVEALNGDQSHIASNNEVFKERRDLVVSMLNQANGLTCNTPIGAFYVYPSCAGVIGKKTPDGKVIENDEDFVIYLLETEGVAAVHGEAFGLSPFFRISYALSTEVLEDACQRIQRACAALT
;
A
#
# COMPACT_ATOMS: atom_id res chain seq x y z
N ILE A 1 29.57 -5.82 5.12
CA ILE A 1 29.00 -5.06 3.98
C ILE A 1 30.05 -4.14 3.35
N LYS A 2 30.77 -3.26 4.10
CA LYS A 2 31.80 -2.37 3.54
C LYS A 2 32.90 -3.10 2.77
N ALA A 3 33.44 -4.23 3.32
CA ALA A 3 34.46 -5.03 2.65
C ALA A 3 33.90 -5.70 1.37
N MET A 4 32.66 -6.17 1.38
CA MET A 4 31.99 -6.74 0.20
C MET A 4 31.82 -5.69 -0.90
N ASN A 5 31.36 -4.49 -0.55
CA ASN A 5 31.23 -3.37 -1.49
C ASN A 5 32.59 -2.99 -2.11
N MET A 6 33.64 -2.98 -1.30
CA MET A 6 35.00 -2.67 -1.79
C MET A 6 35.49 -3.73 -2.79
N LEU A 7 35.35 -5.02 -2.48
CA LEU A 7 35.71 -6.09 -3.38
C LEU A 7 34.92 -6.06 -4.68
N GLN A 8 33.59 -5.85 -4.58
CA GLN A 8 32.73 -5.78 -5.74
C GLN A 8 33.05 -4.57 -6.63
N SER A 9 33.31 -3.40 -6.05
CA SER A 9 33.67 -2.19 -6.82
C SER A 9 35.00 -2.30 -7.56
N GLN A 10 35.90 -3.14 -7.10
CA GLN A 10 37.25 -3.35 -7.71
C GLN A 10 37.31 -4.55 -8.66
N SER A 11 36.32 -5.45 -8.64
CA SER A 11 36.30 -6.63 -9.52
C SER A 11 35.15 -6.59 -10.53
N ILE A 12 33.90 -6.54 -10.09
CA ILE A 12 32.71 -6.50 -10.96
C ILE A 12 31.71 -5.54 -10.37
N THR A 13 31.35 -4.49 -11.12
CA THR A 13 30.31 -3.52 -10.76
C THR A 13 28.94 -3.83 -11.40
N SER A 14 28.87 -4.85 -12.25
CA SER A 14 27.66 -5.21 -13.01
C SER A 14 26.85 -6.30 -12.32
N THR A 15 25.58 -6.38 -12.72
CA THR A 15 24.65 -7.43 -12.30
C THR A 15 25.19 -8.82 -12.67
N SER A 16 24.88 -9.83 -11.86
CA SER A 16 25.19 -11.24 -12.14
C SER A 16 24.75 -11.65 -13.56
N THR A 17 25.58 -12.42 -14.25
CA THR A 17 25.30 -12.91 -15.62
C THR A 17 23.98 -13.68 -15.70
N ILE A 18 23.63 -14.48 -14.69
CA ILE A 18 22.35 -15.20 -14.64
C ILE A 18 21.18 -14.20 -14.66
N SER A 19 21.27 -13.14 -13.86
CA SER A 19 20.24 -12.08 -13.84
C SER A 19 20.17 -11.30 -15.17
N GLN A 20 21.31 -11.11 -15.84
CA GLN A 20 21.32 -10.47 -17.17
C GLN A 20 20.57 -11.32 -18.20
N TRP A 21 20.81 -12.63 -18.25
CA TRP A 21 20.07 -13.53 -19.16
C TRP A 21 18.59 -13.61 -18.82
N ALA A 22 18.23 -13.62 -17.53
CA ALA A 22 16.83 -13.55 -17.12
C ALA A 22 16.17 -12.22 -17.58
N ALA A 23 16.89 -11.10 -17.50
CA ALA A 23 16.39 -9.82 -18.00
C ALA A 23 16.22 -9.81 -19.53
N VAL A 24 17.12 -10.44 -20.29
CA VAL A 24 16.98 -10.60 -21.73
C VAL A 24 15.70 -11.34 -22.08
N GLU A 25 15.41 -12.46 -21.40
CA GLU A 25 14.17 -13.22 -21.60
C GLU A 25 12.94 -12.40 -21.17
N ALA A 26 13.01 -11.71 -20.01
CA ALA A 26 11.91 -10.88 -19.53
C ALA A 26 11.57 -9.72 -20.47
N LEU A 27 12.52 -9.18 -21.21
CA LEU A 27 12.30 -8.06 -22.14
C LEU A 27 11.93 -8.51 -23.56
N ASN A 28 12.40 -9.66 -24.01
CA ASN A 28 12.21 -10.12 -25.40
C ASN A 28 11.28 -11.34 -25.53
N GLY A 29 10.97 -12.02 -24.42
CA GLY A 29 10.06 -13.16 -24.37
C GLY A 29 8.59 -12.77 -24.46
N ASP A 30 7.70 -13.72 -24.19
CA ASP A 30 6.25 -13.51 -24.22
C ASP A 30 5.79 -12.49 -23.17
N GLN A 31 5.12 -11.44 -23.63
CA GLN A 31 4.55 -10.34 -22.80
C GLN A 31 3.03 -10.46 -22.65
N SER A 32 2.39 -11.52 -23.15
CA SER A 32 0.93 -11.66 -23.15
C SER A 32 0.28 -11.59 -21.78
N HIS A 33 1.01 -12.06 -20.74
CA HIS A 33 0.56 -12.03 -19.35
C HIS A 33 0.42 -10.60 -18.75
N ILE A 34 1.09 -9.60 -19.33
CA ILE A 34 1.05 -8.21 -18.81
C ILE A 34 -0.36 -7.64 -18.95
N ALA A 35 -0.99 -7.81 -20.11
CA ALA A 35 -2.33 -7.29 -20.36
C ALA A 35 -3.37 -7.89 -19.41
N SER A 36 -3.37 -9.22 -19.25
CA SER A 36 -4.29 -9.90 -18.33
C SER A 36 -4.07 -9.52 -16.86
N ASN A 37 -2.81 -9.41 -16.43
CA ASN A 37 -2.49 -8.96 -15.08
C ASN A 37 -2.93 -7.51 -14.84
N ASN A 38 -2.77 -6.63 -15.82
CA ASN A 38 -3.20 -5.23 -15.70
C ASN A 38 -4.71 -5.09 -15.50
N GLU A 39 -5.54 -5.91 -16.17
CA GLU A 39 -6.99 -5.90 -15.95
C GLU A 39 -7.33 -6.33 -14.50
N VAL A 40 -6.71 -7.40 -14.00
CA VAL A 40 -6.90 -7.84 -12.61
C VAL A 40 -6.50 -6.75 -11.61
N PHE A 41 -5.35 -6.09 -11.83
CA PHE A 41 -4.92 -4.98 -10.97
C PHE A 41 -5.85 -3.78 -11.04
N LYS A 42 -6.39 -3.47 -12.20
CA LYS A 42 -7.38 -2.41 -12.39
C LYS A 42 -8.67 -2.69 -11.62
N GLU A 43 -9.22 -3.91 -11.72
CA GLU A 43 -10.40 -4.33 -10.96
C GLU A 43 -10.17 -4.20 -9.45
N ARG A 44 -9.03 -4.70 -8.93
CA ARG A 44 -8.66 -4.59 -7.51
C ARG A 44 -8.48 -3.14 -7.06
N ARG A 45 -7.85 -2.30 -7.89
CA ARG A 45 -7.73 -0.87 -7.64
C ARG A 45 -9.10 -0.21 -7.49
N ASP A 46 -9.98 -0.44 -8.44
CA ASP A 46 -11.29 0.20 -8.50
C ASP A 46 -12.15 -0.25 -7.32
N LEU A 47 -12.09 -1.54 -6.94
CA LEU A 47 -12.71 -2.08 -5.73
C LEU A 47 -12.22 -1.36 -4.47
N VAL A 48 -10.90 -1.34 -4.24
CA VAL A 48 -10.30 -0.75 -3.03
C VAL A 48 -10.61 0.75 -2.94
N VAL A 49 -10.47 1.50 -4.04
CA VAL A 49 -10.82 2.93 -4.08
C VAL A 49 -12.29 3.17 -3.75
N SER A 50 -13.19 2.36 -4.33
CA SER A 50 -14.62 2.47 -4.05
C SER A 50 -14.95 2.21 -2.58
N MET A 51 -14.39 1.15 -2.00
CA MET A 51 -14.66 0.78 -0.61
C MET A 51 -14.06 1.77 0.39
N LEU A 52 -12.85 2.29 0.14
CA LEU A 52 -12.22 3.30 1.01
C LEU A 52 -12.98 4.62 0.99
N ASN A 53 -13.53 5.03 -0.14
CA ASN A 53 -14.37 6.24 -0.23
C ASN A 53 -15.73 6.11 0.47
N GLN A 54 -16.13 4.91 0.86
CA GLN A 54 -17.32 4.67 1.70
C GLN A 54 -16.98 4.70 3.20
N ALA A 55 -15.70 4.70 3.57
CA ALA A 55 -15.28 4.78 4.96
C ALA A 55 -15.37 6.21 5.49
N ASN A 56 -15.96 6.40 6.68
CA ASN A 56 -16.16 7.71 7.29
C ASN A 56 -14.80 8.41 7.55
N GLY A 57 -14.60 9.57 6.93
CA GLY A 57 -13.42 10.40 7.14
C GLY A 57 -12.23 10.06 6.24
N LEU A 58 -12.38 9.10 5.33
CA LEU A 58 -11.36 8.79 4.32
C LEU A 58 -11.73 9.38 2.95
N THR A 59 -10.71 9.68 2.16
CA THR A 59 -10.85 10.05 0.75
C THR A 59 -9.69 9.44 -0.04
N CYS A 60 -10.00 8.68 -1.08
CA CYS A 60 -9.03 7.98 -1.91
C CYS A 60 -9.19 8.37 -3.38
N ASN A 61 -8.16 8.98 -3.95
CA ASN A 61 -8.08 9.23 -5.39
C ASN A 61 -7.70 7.95 -6.12
N THR A 62 -8.23 7.78 -7.35
CA THR A 62 -7.86 6.65 -8.21
C THR A 62 -6.44 6.85 -8.75
N PRO A 63 -5.47 6.00 -8.41
CA PRO A 63 -4.12 6.10 -8.95
C PRO A 63 -4.11 5.66 -10.42
N ILE A 64 -3.23 6.28 -11.22
CA ILE A 64 -3.05 5.95 -12.64
C ILE A 64 -2.07 4.79 -12.88
N GLY A 65 -1.35 4.36 -11.85
CA GLY A 65 -0.36 3.28 -11.95
C GLY A 65 0.07 2.75 -10.59
N ALA A 66 1.11 1.92 -10.58
CA ALA A 66 1.60 1.15 -9.43
C ALA A 66 0.55 0.14 -8.91
N PHE A 67 0.76 -0.39 -7.72
CA PHE A 67 -0.15 -1.32 -7.03
C PHE A 67 -0.43 -0.85 -5.58
N TYR A 68 -0.44 0.47 -5.38
CA TYR A 68 -0.75 1.13 -4.12
C TYR A 68 -1.86 2.16 -4.30
N VAL A 69 -2.72 2.28 -3.29
CA VAL A 69 -3.55 3.47 -3.06
C VAL A 69 -2.95 4.30 -1.93
N TYR A 70 -3.22 5.60 -1.95
CA TYR A 70 -2.73 6.56 -0.97
C TYR A 70 -3.87 7.45 -0.46
N PRO A 71 -4.77 6.87 0.35
CA PRO A 71 -5.93 7.59 0.86
C PRO A 71 -5.55 8.63 1.92
N SER A 72 -6.27 9.74 1.90
CA SER A 72 -6.25 10.73 2.97
C SER A 72 -7.08 10.23 4.15
N CYS A 73 -6.54 10.38 5.35
CA CYS A 73 -7.23 10.15 6.62
C CYS A 73 -7.53 11.46 7.38
N ALA A 74 -7.52 12.60 6.68
CA ALA A 74 -7.74 13.92 7.30
C ALA A 74 -9.05 14.01 8.10
N GLY A 75 -10.12 13.32 7.65
CA GLY A 75 -11.42 13.35 8.32
C GLY A 75 -11.53 12.49 9.58
N VAL A 76 -10.47 11.74 9.94
CA VAL A 76 -10.41 11.00 11.22
C VAL A 76 -9.45 11.64 12.22
N ILE A 77 -8.63 12.61 11.80
CA ILE A 77 -7.74 13.34 12.70
C ILE A 77 -8.59 14.17 13.68
N GLY A 78 -8.25 14.10 14.96
CA GLY A 78 -8.96 14.73 16.08
C GLY A 78 -10.12 13.90 16.62
N LYS A 79 -10.52 12.81 15.96
CA LYS A 79 -11.53 11.88 16.47
C LYS A 79 -10.97 11.00 17.58
N LYS A 80 -11.89 10.41 18.37
CA LYS A 80 -11.56 9.51 19.48
C LYS A 80 -11.88 8.08 19.12
N THR A 81 -10.97 7.20 19.50
CA THR A 81 -11.17 5.75 19.49
C THR A 81 -12.17 5.32 20.59
N PRO A 82 -12.74 4.11 20.55
CA PRO A 82 -13.68 3.63 21.57
C PRO A 82 -13.10 3.61 22.99
N ASP A 83 -11.76 3.45 23.16
CA ASP A 83 -11.05 3.53 24.44
C ASP A 83 -10.68 4.97 24.85
N GLY A 84 -11.05 5.97 24.05
CA GLY A 84 -10.91 7.40 24.36
C GLY A 84 -9.59 8.04 23.90
N LYS A 85 -8.70 7.30 23.23
CA LYS A 85 -7.47 7.86 22.65
C LYS A 85 -7.83 8.77 21.46
N VAL A 86 -7.20 9.94 21.36
CA VAL A 86 -7.35 10.85 20.21
C VAL A 86 -6.41 10.40 19.08
N ILE A 87 -6.90 10.37 17.85
CA ILE A 87 -6.09 10.20 16.64
C ILE A 87 -5.48 11.56 16.29
N GLU A 88 -4.21 11.78 16.61
CA GLU A 88 -3.54 13.08 16.39
C GLU A 88 -2.95 13.20 14.98
N ASN A 89 -2.56 12.09 14.38
CA ASN A 89 -1.89 12.04 13.08
C ASN A 89 -2.15 10.70 12.35
N ASP A 90 -1.57 10.54 11.17
CA ASP A 90 -1.69 9.33 10.33
C ASP A 90 -0.98 8.11 10.93
N GLU A 91 0.08 8.29 11.74
CA GLU A 91 0.72 7.18 12.46
C GLU A 91 -0.22 6.60 13.53
N ASP A 92 -0.87 7.44 14.33
CA ASP A 92 -1.88 7.00 15.30
C ASP A 92 -3.01 6.23 14.63
N PHE A 93 -3.45 6.69 13.45
CA PHE A 93 -4.51 6.02 12.71
C PHE A 93 -4.11 4.64 12.21
N VAL A 94 -2.90 4.47 11.63
CA VAL A 94 -2.47 3.15 11.16
C VAL A 94 -2.16 2.19 12.31
N ILE A 95 -1.68 2.68 13.46
CA ILE A 95 -1.53 1.89 14.68
C ILE A 95 -2.91 1.42 15.17
N TYR A 96 -3.90 2.31 15.22
CA TYR A 96 -5.26 1.97 15.58
C TYR A 96 -5.85 0.88 14.67
N LEU A 97 -5.69 0.99 13.35
CA LEU A 97 -6.13 -0.03 12.40
C LEU A 97 -5.46 -1.39 12.64
N LEU A 98 -4.17 -1.38 12.95
CA LEU A 98 -3.41 -2.60 13.22
C LEU A 98 -3.88 -3.28 14.51
N GLU A 99 -4.03 -2.51 15.59
CA GLU A 99 -4.37 -3.04 16.91
C GLU A 99 -5.82 -3.51 17.02
N THR A 100 -6.76 -2.82 16.37
CA THR A 100 -8.19 -3.14 16.50
C THR A 100 -8.71 -4.10 15.42
N GLU A 101 -8.22 -3.98 14.20
CA GLU A 101 -8.73 -4.72 13.05
C GLU A 101 -7.70 -5.64 12.38
N GLY A 102 -6.44 -5.61 12.83
CA GLY A 102 -5.37 -6.42 12.24
C GLY A 102 -4.99 -5.99 10.82
N VAL A 103 -5.26 -4.75 10.44
CA VAL A 103 -4.94 -4.21 9.12
C VAL A 103 -3.63 -3.43 9.19
N ALA A 104 -2.59 -3.96 8.54
CA ALA A 104 -1.30 -3.30 8.43
C ALA A 104 -1.27 -2.31 7.27
N ALA A 105 -0.94 -1.06 7.55
CA ALA A 105 -0.76 0.01 6.57
C ALA A 105 0.48 0.82 6.93
N VAL A 106 0.94 1.68 6.02
CA VAL A 106 2.09 2.55 6.28
C VAL A 106 1.62 4.00 6.32
N HIS A 107 1.92 4.71 7.41
CA HIS A 107 1.57 6.12 7.54
C HIS A 107 2.30 7.00 6.51
N GLY A 108 1.65 8.09 6.11
CA GLY A 108 2.11 8.92 5.01
C GLY A 108 3.32 9.76 5.35
N GLU A 109 3.51 10.15 6.60
CA GLU A 109 4.68 10.90 7.06
C GLU A 109 5.99 10.19 6.71
N ALA A 110 6.01 8.85 6.74
CA ALA A 110 7.16 8.05 6.30
C ALA A 110 7.56 8.31 4.83
N PHE A 111 6.67 8.91 4.04
CA PHE A 111 6.87 9.30 2.64
C PHE A 111 6.82 10.82 2.43
N GLY A 112 6.81 11.59 3.53
CA GLY A 112 6.78 13.05 3.52
C GLY A 112 5.42 13.66 3.18
N LEU A 113 4.31 12.93 3.35
CA LEU A 113 2.96 13.42 3.08
C LEU A 113 1.95 12.92 4.13
N SER A 114 1.64 13.75 5.12
CA SER A 114 0.59 13.55 6.12
C SER A 114 -0.60 14.49 5.82
N PRO A 115 -1.85 14.19 6.19
CA PRO A 115 -2.35 12.97 6.84
C PRO A 115 -2.85 11.95 5.81
N PHE A 116 -2.00 11.06 5.41
CA PHE A 116 -2.28 10.00 4.44
C PHE A 116 -1.79 8.65 4.95
N PHE A 117 -2.18 7.56 4.29
CA PHE A 117 -1.59 6.24 4.52
C PHE A 117 -1.57 5.43 3.22
N ARG A 118 -0.66 4.45 3.16
CA ARG A 118 -0.46 3.63 1.96
C ARG A 118 -0.96 2.21 2.18
N ILE A 119 -1.72 1.70 1.23
CA ILE A 119 -2.17 0.31 1.15
C ILE A 119 -1.78 -0.27 -0.20
N SER A 120 -1.28 -1.51 -0.20
CA SER A 120 -1.06 -2.29 -1.42
C SER A 120 -2.35 -3.00 -1.83
N TYR A 121 -2.66 -3.03 -3.13
CA TYR A 121 -3.72 -3.87 -3.69
C TYR A 121 -3.17 -5.07 -4.50
N ALA A 122 -1.91 -5.43 -4.29
CA ALA A 122 -1.29 -6.63 -4.86
C ALA A 122 -1.58 -7.88 -4.02
N LEU A 123 -2.84 -8.11 -3.66
CA LEU A 123 -3.34 -9.23 -2.87
C LEU A 123 -4.54 -9.86 -3.58
N SER A 124 -5.09 -10.98 -3.08
CA SER A 124 -6.33 -11.53 -3.64
C SER A 124 -7.52 -10.59 -3.38
N THR A 125 -8.53 -10.66 -4.22
CA THR A 125 -9.72 -9.79 -4.13
C THR A 125 -10.44 -9.96 -2.80
N GLU A 126 -10.57 -11.20 -2.31
CA GLU A 126 -11.23 -11.53 -1.04
C GLU A 126 -10.52 -10.90 0.16
N VAL A 127 -9.17 -10.93 0.16
CA VAL A 127 -8.36 -10.30 1.22
C VAL A 127 -8.51 -8.78 1.18
N LEU A 128 -8.58 -8.17 0.00
CA LEU A 128 -8.78 -6.74 -0.15
C LEU A 128 -10.16 -6.31 0.32
N GLU A 129 -11.22 -7.06 -0.01
CA GLU A 129 -12.58 -6.81 0.46
C GLU A 129 -12.66 -6.86 1.99
N ASP A 130 -12.12 -7.93 2.60
CA ASP A 130 -12.10 -8.08 4.05
C ASP A 130 -11.34 -6.94 4.73
N ALA A 131 -10.15 -6.59 4.22
CA ALA A 131 -9.36 -5.49 4.76
C ALA A 131 -10.10 -4.14 4.67
N CYS A 132 -10.73 -3.85 3.54
CA CYS A 132 -11.51 -2.62 3.37
C CYS A 132 -12.74 -2.58 4.29
N GLN A 133 -13.45 -3.70 4.49
CA GLN A 133 -14.56 -3.78 5.45
C GLN A 133 -14.09 -3.53 6.88
N ARG A 134 -12.92 -4.06 7.27
CA ARG A 134 -12.30 -3.80 8.57
C ARG A 134 -11.98 -2.32 8.76
N ILE A 135 -11.39 -1.69 7.74
CA ILE A 135 -11.13 -0.23 7.77
C ILE A 135 -12.43 0.56 7.93
N GLN A 136 -13.50 0.20 7.20
CA GLN A 136 -14.80 0.85 7.33
C GLN A 136 -15.36 0.72 8.75
N ARG A 137 -15.27 -0.48 9.38
CA ARG A 137 -15.69 -0.67 10.79
C ARG A 137 -14.89 0.18 11.75
N ALA A 138 -13.55 0.19 11.61
CA ALA A 138 -12.67 1.02 12.43
C ALA A 138 -13.06 2.50 12.32
N CYS A 139 -13.24 3.01 11.11
CA CYS A 139 -13.66 4.40 10.87
C CYS A 139 -15.04 4.72 11.44
N ALA A 140 -15.99 3.77 11.39
CA ALA A 140 -17.34 3.95 11.93
C ALA A 140 -17.35 3.97 13.46
N ALA A 141 -16.39 3.37 14.12
CA ALA A 141 -16.27 3.35 15.58
C ALA A 141 -15.66 4.64 16.16
N LEU A 142 -15.06 5.49 15.34
CA LEU A 142 -14.48 6.77 15.79
C LEU A 142 -15.55 7.84 16.02
N THR A 143 -15.41 8.57 17.15
CA THR A 143 -16.36 9.62 17.59
C THR A 143 -15.73 11.00 17.62
#